data_ee6c7880ff0310f256514eb5114a8188
#
_entry.id   ee6c7880ff0310f256514eb5114a8188
#
_cell.length_a   1.000
_cell.length_b   1.000
_cell.length_c   1.000
_cell.angle_alpha   90.00
_cell.angle_beta   90.00
_cell.angle_gamma   90.00
#
_symmetry.space_group_name_H-M   'P 1'
#
loop_
_entity.id
_entity.type
_entity.pdbx_description
1 polymer ?
#
loop_
_entity_poly.entity_id
_entity_poly.type
_entity_poly.pdbx_seq_one_letter_code
_entity_poly.pdbx_strand_id
1 'polypeptide(L)'
;MEKEGNNLFQVNLKGMIALLSEHIYSNPNTFVRELLQNCVDAITALRNIDENYNGRIDVFLNEDKTVVFRDNGIGLKEEEVYRFLTVIGESSKRDTPDADDFIGRFGIGLLSCFVVTNEITVESRSAMGGQPVCWCGKVDGTYQLTLSDEERPIGSQVVLHPKGDWMLSLIHISEPTR
;
A
#
# COMPACT_ATOMS: atom_id res chain seq x y z
N MET A 1 31.93 31.16 14.63
CA MET A 1 30.54 31.28 14.07
C MET A 1 30.17 29.95 13.46
N GLU A 2 29.65 29.05 14.27
CA GLU A 2 29.17 27.75 13.81
C GLU A 2 27.83 27.95 13.13
N LYS A 3 27.74 27.53 11.87
CA LYS A 3 26.46 27.44 11.15
C LYS A 3 25.80 26.15 11.59
N GLU A 4 24.87 26.23 12.53
CA GLU A 4 23.87 25.19 12.75
C GLU A 4 22.98 25.12 11.52
N GLY A 5 23.33 24.24 10.58
CA GLY A 5 22.46 23.85 9.49
C GLY A 5 21.78 22.55 9.87
N ASN A 6 20.46 22.54 10.04
CA ASN A 6 19.68 21.32 10.09
C ASN A 6 19.83 20.57 8.75
N ASN A 7 20.72 19.60 8.71
CA ASN A 7 20.89 18.73 7.56
C ASN A 7 19.79 17.66 7.61
N LEU A 8 18.86 17.73 6.68
CA LEU A 8 17.84 16.69 6.48
C LEU A 8 18.48 15.48 5.76
N PHE A 9 18.27 14.30 6.29
CA PHE A 9 18.61 13.08 5.56
C PHE A 9 17.69 12.96 4.35
N GLN A 10 18.26 12.94 3.15
CA GLN A 10 17.53 12.59 1.95
C GLN A 10 17.35 11.07 1.91
N VAL A 11 16.12 10.60 2.05
CA VAL A 11 15.82 9.18 1.91
C VAL A 11 15.85 8.81 0.43
N ASN A 12 16.80 7.97 0.05
CA ASN A 12 16.87 7.43 -1.29
C ASN A 12 15.93 6.23 -1.40
N LEU A 13 14.75 6.42 -2.00
CA LEU A 13 13.76 5.37 -2.19
C LEU A 13 14.32 4.13 -2.89
N LYS A 14 15.18 4.31 -3.92
CA LYS A 14 15.86 3.19 -4.59
C LYS A 14 16.75 2.40 -3.64
N GLY A 15 17.48 3.08 -2.76
CA GLY A 15 18.31 2.44 -1.73
C GLY A 15 17.48 1.65 -0.72
N MET A 16 16.35 2.19 -0.30
CA MET A 16 15.41 1.48 0.58
C MET A 16 14.81 0.24 -0.10
N ILE A 17 14.39 0.37 -1.34
CA ILE A 17 13.87 -0.77 -2.12
C ILE A 17 14.95 -1.84 -2.30
N ALA A 18 16.21 -1.46 -2.55
CA ALA A 18 17.32 -2.40 -2.67
C ALA A 18 17.54 -3.19 -1.36
N LEU A 19 17.54 -2.51 -0.21
CA LEU A 19 17.66 -3.15 1.10
C LEU A 19 16.47 -4.08 1.40
N LEU A 20 15.26 -3.64 1.08
CA LEU A 20 14.05 -4.46 1.22
C LEU A 20 14.11 -5.67 0.28
N SER A 21 14.66 -5.51 -0.94
CA SER A 21 14.82 -6.60 -1.90
C SER A 21 15.69 -7.72 -1.36
N GLU A 22 16.80 -7.42 -0.71
CA GLU A 22 17.67 -8.43 -0.10
C GLU A 22 16.92 -9.26 0.95
N HIS A 23 16.07 -8.64 1.76
CA HIS A 23 15.24 -9.33 2.74
C HIS A 23 14.08 -10.10 2.13
N ILE A 24 13.49 -9.60 1.04
CA ILE A 24 12.32 -10.21 0.40
C ILE A 24 12.72 -11.36 -0.51
N TYR A 25 13.92 -11.35 -1.11
CA TYR A 25 14.45 -12.51 -1.85
C TYR A 25 14.58 -13.76 -0.97
N SER A 26 14.76 -13.58 0.33
CA SER A 26 14.73 -14.69 1.29
C SER A 26 13.30 -15.18 1.63
N ASN A 27 12.27 -14.37 1.38
CA ASN A 27 10.87 -14.75 1.60
C ASN A 27 9.93 -14.01 0.62
N PRO A 28 9.66 -14.61 -0.56
CA PRO A 28 8.85 -13.98 -1.60
C PRO A 28 7.40 -13.71 -1.19
N ASN A 29 6.92 -14.31 -0.10
CA ASN A 29 5.56 -14.13 0.39
C ASN A 29 5.40 -12.88 1.29
N THR A 30 6.46 -12.13 1.57
CA THR A 30 6.39 -11.00 2.50
C THR A 30 5.43 -9.93 2.02
N PHE A 31 5.49 -9.51 0.74
CA PHE A 31 4.58 -8.48 0.23
C PHE A 31 3.11 -8.93 0.24
N VAL A 32 2.83 -10.22 -0.03
CA VAL A 32 1.48 -10.78 0.03
C VAL A 32 0.94 -10.70 1.45
N ARG A 33 1.76 -11.08 2.44
CA ARG A 33 1.39 -10.99 3.86
C ARG A 33 1.08 -9.56 4.26
N GLU A 34 1.92 -8.61 3.87
CA GLU A 34 1.74 -7.19 4.19
C GLU A 34 0.44 -6.64 3.57
N LEU A 35 0.16 -6.94 2.31
CA LEU A 35 -1.08 -6.50 1.67
C LEU A 35 -2.32 -7.14 2.31
N LEU A 36 -2.28 -8.43 2.65
CA LEU A 36 -3.37 -9.09 3.35
C LEU A 36 -3.56 -8.51 4.76
N GLN A 37 -2.49 -8.19 5.47
CA GLN A 37 -2.56 -7.55 6.78
C GLN A 37 -3.22 -6.18 6.69
N ASN A 38 -2.87 -5.36 5.68
CA ASN A 38 -3.51 -4.08 5.43
C ASN A 38 -5.03 -4.23 5.20
N CYS A 39 -5.45 -5.24 4.44
CA CYS A 39 -6.86 -5.55 4.22
C CYS A 39 -7.57 -5.92 5.54
N VAL A 40 -6.95 -6.77 6.37
CA VAL A 40 -7.47 -7.18 7.68
C VAL A 40 -7.60 -5.97 8.61
N ASP A 41 -6.60 -5.10 8.65
CA ASP A 41 -6.60 -3.90 9.49
C ASP A 41 -7.71 -2.92 9.07
N ALA A 42 -7.91 -2.75 7.75
CA ALA A 42 -8.98 -1.92 7.22
C ALA A 42 -10.38 -2.45 7.60
N ILE A 43 -10.58 -3.76 7.53
CA ILE A 43 -11.84 -4.41 7.94
C ILE A 43 -12.02 -4.30 9.47
N THR A 44 -10.96 -4.51 10.23
CA THR A 44 -11.00 -4.39 11.71
C THR A 44 -11.37 -2.97 12.12
N ALA A 45 -10.81 -1.96 11.47
CA ALA A 45 -11.15 -0.56 11.71
C ALA A 45 -12.65 -0.29 11.46
N LEU A 46 -13.24 -0.86 10.42
CA LEU A 46 -14.67 -0.72 10.15
C LEU A 46 -15.52 -1.50 11.14
N ARG A 47 -15.08 -2.69 11.58
CA ARG A 47 -15.76 -3.47 12.62
C ARG A 47 -15.78 -2.78 14.00
N ASN A 48 -14.82 -1.93 14.29
CA ASN A 48 -14.84 -1.11 15.49
C ASN A 48 -15.98 -0.08 15.49
N ILE A 49 -16.52 0.23 14.31
CA ILE A 49 -17.65 1.13 14.12
C ILE A 49 -18.97 0.34 14.02
N ASP A 50 -18.93 -0.80 13.31
CA ASP A 50 -20.06 -1.71 13.11
C ASP A 50 -19.59 -3.16 13.41
N GLU A 51 -19.86 -3.63 14.63
CA GLU A 51 -19.43 -4.96 15.10
C GLU A 51 -19.94 -6.12 14.24
N ASN A 52 -21.06 -5.93 13.54
CA ASN A 52 -21.68 -6.94 12.68
C ASN A 52 -21.20 -6.85 11.22
N TYR A 53 -20.26 -5.98 10.92
CA TYR A 53 -19.80 -5.78 9.54
C TYR A 53 -19.19 -7.06 8.96
N ASN A 54 -19.69 -7.46 7.79
CA ASN A 54 -19.20 -8.64 7.09
C ASN A 54 -17.99 -8.27 6.19
N GLY A 55 -16.80 -8.35 6.77
CA GLY A 55 -15.56 -8.08 6.07
C GLY A 55 -15.25 -9.14 5.01
N ARG A 56 -14.73 -8.70 3.88
CA ARG A 56 -14.34 -9.52 2.75
C ARG A 56 -13.02 -9.06 2.16
N ILE A 57 -12.18 -10.03 1.82
CA ILE A 57 -10.93 -9.82 1.09
C ILE A 57 -10.98 -10.70 -0.16
N ASP A 58 -10.73 -10.10 -1.32
CA ASP A 58 -10.61 -10.79 -2.59
C ASP A 58 -9.19 -10.60 -3.13
N VAL A 59 -8.55 -11.69 -3.52
CA VAL A 59 -7.26 -11.67 -4.23
C VAL A 59 -7.46 -12.40 -5.55
N PHE A 60 -7.15 -11.73 -6.64
CA PHE A 60 -7.32 -12.32 -7.96
C PHE A 60 -6.29 -11.83 -8.97
N LEU A 61 -6.07 -12.67 -9.97
CA LEU A 61 -5.22 -12.40 -11.11
C LEU A 61 -6.11 -12.10 -12.32
N ASN A 62 -5.91 -10.92 -12.93
CA ASN A 62 -6.62 -10.54 -14.14
C ASN A 62 -5.97 -11.15 -15.40
N GLU A 63 -6.70 -11.16 -16.50
CA GLU A 63 -6.21 -11.61 -17.82
C GLU A 63 -5.01 -10.80 -18.33
N ASP A 64 -4.93 -9.51 -17.98
CA ASP A 64 -3.82 -8.61 -18.28
C ASP A 64 -2.59 -8.84 -17.38
N LYS A 65 -2.62 -9.90 -16.56
CA LYS A 65 -1.57 -10.28 -15.60
C LYS A 65 -1.38 -9.31 -14.43
N THR A 66 -2.34 -8.46 -14.15
CA THR A 66 -2.35 -7.69 -12.90
C THR A 66 -2.84 -8.52 -11.74
N VAL A 67 -2.22 -8.35 -10.58
CA VAL A 67 -2.66 -8.95 -9.31
C VAL A 67 -3.37 -7.90 -8.50
N VAL A 68 -4.57 -8.23 -8.04
CA VAL A 68 -5.43 -7.31 -7.28
C VAL A 68 -5.69 -7.86 -5.89
N PHE A 69 -5.44 -7.04 -4.89
CA PHE A 69 -5.86 -7.24 -3.51
C PHE A 69 -6.95 -6.23 -3.21
N ARG A 70 -8.13 -6.70 -2.86
CA ARG A 70 -9.30 -5.86 -2.58
C ARG A 70 -9.89 -6.20 -1.23
N ASP A 71 -10.22 -5.18 -0.46
CA ASP A 71 -11.01 -5.30 0.76
C ASP A 71 -12.25 -4.40 0.70
N ASN A 72 -13.23 -4.72 1.53
CA ASN A 72 -14.38 -3.88 1.78
C ASN A 72 -14.29 -3.19 3.15
N GLY A 73 -13.10 -2.93 3.66
CA GLY A 73 -12.86 -2.29 4.95
C GLY A 73 -13.19 -0.79 4.96
N ILE A 74 -12.63 -0.07 5.91
CA ILE A 74 -12.96 1.35 6.14
C ILE A 74 -12.58 2.27 4.97
N GLY A 75 -11.65 1.84 4.12
CA GLY A 75 -11.10 2.66 3.04
C GLY A 75 -10.28 3.85 3.54
N LEU A 76 -9.81 4.67 2.59
CA LEU A 76 -8.96 5.84 2.86
C LEU A 76 -9.58 7.10 2.25
N LYS A 77 -9.43 8.23 2.95
CA LYS A 77 -9.68 9.57 2.42
C LYS A 77 -8.45 10.10 1.71
N GLU A 78 -8.64 11.11 0.86
CA GLU A 78 -7.55 11.81 0.17
C GLU A 78 -6.43 12.24 1.13
N GLU A 79 -6.79 12.86 2.25
CA GLU A 79 -5.84 13.34 3.26
C GLU A 79 -5.00 12.22 3.87
N GLU A 80 -5.62 11.05 4.08
CA GLU A 80 -4.95 9.86 4.59
C GLU A 80 -3.99 9.30 3.55
N VAL A 81 -4.44 9.17 2.29
CA VAL A 81 -3.59 8.72 1.17
C VAL A 81 -2.40 9.67 1.01
N TYR A 82 -2.64 10.97 1.02
CA TYR A 82 -1.57 11.96 0.96
C TYR A 82 -0.59 11.80 2.11
N ARG A 83 -1.08 11.66 3.34
CA ARG A 83 -0.25 11.50 4.54
C ARG A 83 0.57 10.19 4.50
N PHE A 84 -0.04 9.08 4.09
CA PHE A 84 0.62 7.75 4.09
C PHE A 84 1.62 7.58 2.97
N LEU A 85 1.30 8.07 1.80
CA LEU A 85 2.05 7.77 0.58
C LEU A 85 3.07 8.84 0.24
N THR A 86 2.93 10.06 0.78
CA THR A 86 3.95 11.11 0.65
C THR A 86 5.01 11.04 1.73
N VAL A 87 4.69 10.53 2.93
CA VAL A 87 5.66 10.34 4.04
C VAL A 87 6.77 9.34 3.67
N ILE A 88 6.55 8.50 2.68
CA ILE A 88 7.64 7.69 2.09
C ILE A 88 8.79 8.57 1.56
N GLY A 89 8.51 9.83 1.20
CA GLY A 89 9.50 10.83 0.76
C GLY A 89 9.93 11.85 1.82
N GLU A 90 9.16 12.01 2.89
CA GLU A 90 9.39 13.03 3.92
C GLU A 90 9.51 12.44 5.33
N SER A 91 10.59 11.72 5.62
CA SER A 91 10.86 11.19 6.97
C SER A 91 11.28 12.27 8.00
N SER A 92 10.92 13.53 7.83
CA SER A 92 11.46 14.62 8.64
C SER A 92 10.48 15.40 9.51
N LYS A 93 9.23 14.97 9.67
CA LYS A 93 8.31 15.60 10.64
C LYS A 93 7.66 14.54 11.55
N ARG A 94 8.46 13.99 12.46
CA ARG A 94 8.03 13.21 13.60
C ARG A 94 7.66 14.13 14.76
N ASP A 95 6.51 14.75 14.74
CA ASP A 95 6.00 15.51 15.90
C ASP A 95 4.50 15.29 16.17
N THR A 96 3.92 14.18 15.73
CA THR A 96 2.56 13.82 16.12
C THR A 96 2.52 12.40 16.69
N PRO A 97 1.94 12.20 17.90
CA PRO A 97 1.86 10.89 18.57
C PRO A 97 1.09 9.82 17.79
N ASP A 98 0.29 10.22 16.81
CA ASP A 98 -0.54 9.32 16.00
C ASP A 98 0.21 8.74 14.77
N ALA A 99 1.46 9.14 14.54
CA ALA A 99 2.22 8.72 13.36
C ALA A 99 2.66 7.25 13.44
N ASP A 100 2.91 6.71 14.63
CA ASP A 100 3.42 5.34 14.83
C ASP A 100 2.33 4.28 14.55
N ASP A 101 1.06 4.55 14.87
CA ASP A 101 -0.07 3.67 14.56
C ASP A 101 -0.38 3.63 13.06
N PHE A 102 -0.08 4.70 12.36
CA PHE A 102 -0.36 4.87 10.94
C PHE A 102 0.74 4.31 10.02
N ILE A 103 2.01 4.42 10.41
CA ILE A 103 3.14 3.86 9.63
C ILE A 103 3.05 2.33 9.57
N GLY A 104 2.50 1.68 10.61
CA GLY A 104 2.23 0.25 10.63
C GLY A 104 1.16 -0.19 9.64
N ARG A 105 0.20 0.68 9.30
CA ARG A 105 -0.95 0.30 8.46
C ARG A 105 -0.65 0.23 6.96
N PHE A 106 0.16 1.13 6.41
CA PHE A 106 0.40 1.19 4.95
C PHE A 106 1.84 1.55 4.56
N GLY A 107 2.73 1.91 5.52
CA GLY A 107 4.01 2.52 5.21
C GLY A 107 5.01 1.59 4.51
N ILE A 108 5.73 0.81 5.28
CA ILE A 108 6.85 -0.01 4.76
C ILE A 108 6.33 -1.20 3.94
N GLY A 109 5.17 -1.77 4.30
CA GLY A 109 4.60 -2.92 3.64
C GLY A 109 4.26 -2.68 2.16
N LEU A 110 3.65 -1.52 1.83
CA LEU A 110 3.34 -1.16 0.45
C LEU A 110 4.63 -0.96 -0.37
N LEU A 111 5.69 -0.42 0.22
CA LEU A 111 7.00 -0.29 -0.44
C LEU A 111 7.60 -1.63 -0.83
N SER A 112 7.33 -2.69 -0.07
CA SER A 112 7.80 -4.03 -0.38
C SER A 112 7.29 -4.53 -1.73
N CYS A 113 6.15 -4.01 -2.19
CA CYS A 113 5.59 -4.34 -3.49
C CYS A 113 6.47 -3.90 -4.66
N PHE A 114 7.30 -2.84 -4.51
CA PHE A 114 8.22 -2.40 -5.57
C PHE A 114 9.31 -3.42 -5.91
N VAL A 115 9.50 -4.42 -5.09
CA VAL A 115 10.37 -5.57 -5.42
C VAL A 115 9.77 -6.36 -6.59
N VAL A 116 8.46 -6.54 -6.61
CA VAL A 116 7.75 -7.35 -7.60
C VAL A 116 7.14 -6.53 -8.73
N THR A 117 6.99 -5.22 -8.57
CA THR A 117 6.39 -4.32 -9.56
C THR A 117 7.18 -3.01 -9.71
N ASN A 118 7.00 -2.31 -10.82
CA ASN A 118 7.53 -0.95 -11.01
C ASN A 118 6.50 0.13 -10.70
N GLU A 119 5.23 -0.25 -10.60
CA GLU A 119 4.12 0.64 -10.37
C GLU A 119 3.10 -0.01 -9.44
N ILE A 120 2.59 0.76 -8.50
CA ILE A 120 1.55 0.36 -7.56
C ILE A 120 0.39 1.33 -7.73
N THR A 121 -0.81 0.80 -7.97
CA THR A 121 -2.03 1.61 -7.95
C THR A 121 -2.85 1.26 -6.72
N VAL A 122 -3.24 2.27 -5.96
CA VAL A 122 -4.15 2.16 -4.81
C VAL A 122 -5.40 2.97 -5.11
N GLU A 123 -6.53 2.31 -5.10
CA GLU A 123 -7.83 2.95 -5.28
C GLU A 123 -8.65 2.72 -4.02
N SER A 124 -9.24 3.78 -3.49
CA SER A 124 -9.96 3.68 -2.22
C SER A 124 -11.16 4.61 -2.15
N ARG A 125 -12.18 4.17 -1.42
CA ARG A 125 -13.32 5.00 -0.98
C ARG A 125 -13.53 4.78 0.50
N SER A 126 -13.51 5.88 1.25
CA SER A 126 -13.70 5.82 2.70
C SER A 126 -15.16 5.64 3.09
N ALA A 127 -15.42 4.77 4.07
CA ALA A 127 -16.71 4.67 4.75
C ALA A 127 -17.08 5.96 5.51
N MET A 128 -16.10 6.79 5.83
CA MET A 128 -16.28 8.06 6.52
C MET A 128 -16.59 9.23 5.58
N GLY A 129 -16.92 8.93 4.31
CA GLY A 129 -17.26 9.92 3.29
C GLY A 129 -16.05 10.47 2.54
N GLY A 130 -16.29 11.42 1.65
CA GLY A 130 -15.31 11.94 0.71
C GLY A 130 -15.40 11.30 -0.67
N GLN A 131 -14.67 11.88 -1.63
CA GLN A 131 -14.59 11.32 -2.98
C GLN A 131 -13.66 10.10 -3.01
N PRO A 132 -13.91 9.15 -3.91
CA PRO A 132 -12.96 8.09 -4.19
C PRO A 132 -11.62 8.65 -4.64
N VAL A 133 -10.56 8.05 -4.15
CA VAL A 133 -9.17 8.45 -4.43
C VAL A 133 -8.44 7.35 -5.19
N CYS A 134 -7.66 7.75 -6.18
CA CYS A 134 -6.72 6.89 -6.89
C CYS A 134 -5.33 7.46 -6.75
N TRP A 135 -4.42 6.66 -6.21
CA TRP A 135 -3.01 6.95 -6.12
C TRP A 135 -2.22 5.95 -6.96
N CYS A 136 -1.29 6.46 -7.77
CA CYS A 136 -0.39 5.65 -8.57
C CYS A 136 1.05 6.08 -8.28
N GLY A 137 1.83 5.19 -7.68
CA GLY A 137 3.23 5.42 -7.35
C GLY A 137 4.17 4.56 -8.16
N LYS A 138 5.34 5.11 -8.50
CA LYS A 138 6.36 4.45 -9.30
C LYS A 138 7.65 4.24 -8.51
N VAL A 139 8.41 3.24 -8.95
CA VAL A 139 9.69 2.88 -8.33
C VAL A 139 10.74 3.99 -8.38
N ASP A 140 10.58 4.97 -9.26
CA ASP A 140 11.46 6.14 -9.37
C ASP A 140 11.16 7.23 -8.31
N GLY A 141 10.11 7.03 -7.51
CA GLY A 141 9.68 7.95 -6.45
C GLY A 141 8.63 8.97 -6.91
N THR A 142 8.21 8.93 -8.17
CA THR A 142 7.11 9.78 -8.64
C THR A 142 5.77 9.17 -8.31
N TYR A 143 4.76 10.00 -8.09
CA TYR A 143 3.40 9.54 -7.89
C TYR A 143 2.39 10.53 -8.46
N GLN A 144 1.19 10.04 -8.71
CA GLN A 144 0.01 10.82 -9.07
C GLN A 144 -1.11 10.49 -8.08
N LEU A 145 -1.88 11.49 -7.69
CA LEU A 145 -3.07 11.35 -6.87
C LEU A 145 -4.20 12.07 -7.58
N THR A 146 -5.30 11.35 -7.81
CA THR A 146 -6.50 11.86 -8.48
C THR A 146 -7.73 11.52 -7.66
N LEU A 147 -8.70 12.43 -7.65
CA LEU A 147 -10.02 12.18 -7.13
C LEU A 147 -10.93 11.73 -8.28
N SER A 148 -11.81 10.80 -8.02
CA SER A 148 -12.77 10.30 -9.01
C SER A 148 -14.18 10.74 -8.65
N ASP A 149 -14.95 11.15 -9.66
CA ASP A 149 -16.39 11.38 -9.51
C ASP A 149 -17.21 10.08 -9.73
N GLU A 150 -16.54 9.01 -10.15
CA GLU A 150 -17.19 7.72 -10.35
C GLU A 150 -17.49 7.06 -9.00
N GLU A 151 -18.73 6.59 -8.87
CA GLU A 151 -19.11 5.81 -7.70
C GLU A 151 -18.37 4.47 -7.67
N ARG A 152 -17.79 4.17 -6.51
CA ARG A 152 -17.16 2.86 -6.25
C ARG A 152 -17.55 2.36 -4.87
N PRO A 153 -17.51 1.03 -4.64
CA PRO A 153 -17.76 0.46 -3.33
C PRO A 153 -16.79 0.99 -2.27
N ILE A 154 -17.24 1.04 -1.02
CA ILE A 154 -16.39 1.33 0.13
C ILE A 154 -15.32 0.25 0.27
N GLY A 155 -14.11 0.66 0.64
CA GLY A 155 -12.95 -0.20 0.80
C GLY A 155 -11.79 0.25 -0.05
N SER A 156 -10.80 -0.61 -0.18
CA SER A 156 -9.58 -0.32 -0.94
C SER A 156 -9.24 -1.47 -1.89
N GLN A 157 -8.55 -1.14 -2.97
CA GLN A 157 -7.87 -2.15 -3.78
C GLN A 157 -6.46 -1.69 -4.16
N VAL A 158 -5.54 -2.64 -4.12
CA VAL A 158 -4.16 -2.48 -4.57
C VAL A 158 -3.98 -3.30 -5.83
N VAL A 159 -3.53 -2.65 -6.90
CA VAL A 159 -3.27 -3.27 -8.20
C VAL A 159 -1.76 -3.26 -8.46
N LEU A 160 -1.21 -4.42 -8.73
CA LEU A 160 0.21 -4.62 -9.04
C LEU A 160 0.37 -5.18 -10.45
N HIS A 161 1.39 -4.70 -11.18
CA HIS A 161 1.84 -5.25 -12.45
C HIS A 161 3.16 -6.02 -12.26
N PRO A 162 3.12 -7.31 -11.89
CA PRO A 162 4.33 -8.07 -11.56
C PRO A 162 5.32 -8.12 -12.72
N LYS A 163 6.61 -7.98 -12.39
CA LYS A 163 7.71 -8.18 -13.34
C LYS A 163 7.82 -9.67 -13.70
N GLY A 164 8.23 -9.97 -14.93
CA GLY A 164 8.33 -11.29 -15.54
C GLY A 164 8.44 -12.52 -14.62
N ASP A 165 9.54 -12.71 -13.91
CA ASP A 165 9.79 -13.91 -13.11
C ASP A 165 8.86 -14.07 -11.90
N TRP A 166 8.32 -12.98 -11.37
CA TRP A 166 7.41 -12.99 -10.23
C TRP A 166 6.01 -13.53 -10.56
N MET A 167 5.61 -13.44 -11.83
CA MET A 167 4.35 -14.02 -12.30
C MET A 167 4.27 -15.52 -12.07
N LEU A 168 5.37 -16.26 -12.35
CA LEU A 168 5.43 -17.70 -12.14
C LEU A 168 5.30 -18.06 -10.66
N SER A 169 5.95 -17.29 -9.79
CA SER A 169 5.86 -17.48 -8.33
C SER A 169 4.45 -17.25 -7.80
N LEU A 170 3.74 -16.23 -8.31
CA LEU A 170 2.36 -15.91 -7.90
C LEU A 170 1.36 -16.96 -8.39
N ILE A 171 1.54 -17.51 -9.59
CA ILE A 171 0.69 -18.59 -10.11
C ILE A 171 0.83 -19.84 -9.22
N HIS A 172 2.04 -20.17 -8.77
CA HIS A 172 2.25 -21.29 -7.84
C HIS A 172 1.61 -21.09 -6.47
N ILE A 173 1.46 -19.85 -6.00
CA ILE A 173 0.75 -19.53 -4.74
C ILE A 173 -0.77 -19.71 -4.91
N SER A 174 -1.30 -19.47 -6.10
CA SER A 174 -2.74 -19.56 -6.41
C SER A 174 -3.20 -20.96 -6.84
N GLU A 175 -2.28 -21.87 -7.19
CA GLU A 175 -2.64 -23.25 -7.48
C GLU A 175 -3.00 -23.98 -6.18
N PRO A 176 -4.24 -24.54 -6.07
CA PRO A 176 -4.57 -25.37 -4.93
C PRO A 176 -3.66 -26.60 -4.94
N THR A 177 -2.89 -26.78 -3.88
CA THR A 177 -2.16 -28.03 -3.63
C THR A 177 -3.17 -29.19 -3.66
N ARG A 178 -3.10 -29.99 -4.70
CA ARG A 178 -3.81 -31.26 -4.75
C ARG A 178 -3.21 -32.27 -3.76
#